data_b35a15693f4eeffa6c3cf998102cab87
#
_entry.id   b35a15693f4eeffa6c3cf998102cab87
#
_cell.length_a   1.000
_cell.length_b   1.000
_cell.length_c   1.000
_cell.angle_alpha   90.00
_cell.angle_beta   90.00
_cell.angle_gamma   90.00
#
_symmetry.space_group_name_H-M   'P 1'
#
loop_
_entity.id
_entity.type
_entity.pdbx_description
1 polymer ?
#
loop_
_entity_poly.entity_id
_entity_poly.type
_entity_poly.pdbx_seq_one_letter_code
_entity_poly.pdbx_strand_id
1 'polypeptide(L)'
;PGLTHKGDIASESRAAVAGGVTSFMDMPNTIPNTLTQQLLQDKYDIAAEKSMANYSFYMGASNDNIEEALKTNPKDVCGIKVFMGSSTGNMLVNNNQALQRLFQEAPCLIATHCEDEDIIRKNMELFKEKYGDEAPTSIHPLVRSAEACYKTSSQAAELATKYGTQLHILHLSTAKEIGLFRNDIPLKDKKITAETCLHYLLFDERDYEMKGNFLKCNPAVKTENDKSALIQACADGHIDILATDHAPHTFEEKNKPYFSAPSGGTSIQHLLLGALELAISNQQSAISNQSFSIEKVVELLSHNPAILYKIDKRGFIRE
;
A
#
# COMPACT_ATOMS: atom_id res chain seq x y z
N PRO A 1 19.63 3.39 1.41
CA PRO A 1 19.42 4.83 1.28
C PRO A 1 19.10 5.47 2.61
N GLY A 2 19.03 6.82 2.67
CA GLY A 2 18.75 7.59 3.89
C GLY A 2 17.49 7.14 4.64
N LEU A 3 17.22 7.73 5.80
CA LEU A 3 16.20 7.33 6.76
C LEU A 3 16.48 6.00 7.49
N THR A 4 17.73 5.53 7.48
CA THR A 4 18.13 4.27 8.12
C THR A 4 18.08 4.28 9.65
N HIS A 5 17.90 5.45 10.25
CA HIS A 5 17.70 5.60 11.71
C HIS A 5 16.42 4.94 12.22
N LYS A 6 15.44 4.72 11.35
CA LYS A 6 14.14 4.12 11.69
C LYS A 6 13.92 2.72 11.11
N GLY A 7 14.90 2.19 10.40
CA GLY A 7 14.91 0.88 9.79
C GLY A 7 15.71 0.85 8.49
N ASP A 8 16.42 -0.21 8.23
CA ASP A 8 17.15 -0.43 6.99
C ASP A 8 16.84 -1.81 6.38
N ILE A 9 17.39 -2.11 5.20
CA ILE A 9 17.14 -3.39 4.52
C ILE A 9 17.57 -4.58 5.39
N ALA A 10 18.64 -4.45 6.18
CA ALA A 10 19.10 -5.53 7.04
C ALA A 10 18.15 -5.78 8.22
N SER A 11 17.72 -4.73 8.93
CA SER A 11 16.82 -4.84 10.07
C SER A 11 15.43 -5.30 9.64
N GLU A 12 14.87 -4.68 8.59
CA GLU A 12 13.49 -4.93 8.17
C GLU A 12 13.34 -6.27 7.41
N SER A 13 14.36 -6.71 6.67
CA SER A 13 14.34 -8.06 6.10
C SER A 13 14.45 -9.17 7.16
N ARG A 14 15.15 -8.92 8.28
CA ARG A 14 15.12 -9.83 9.45
C ARG A 14 13.75 -9.87 10.10
N ALA A 15 13.12 -8.70 10.28
CA ALA A 15 11.76 -8.62 10.79
C ALA A 15 10.77 -9.36 9.88
N ALA A 16 10.93 -9.22 8.55
CA ALA A 16 10.15 -9.95 7.56
C ALA A 16 10.26 -11.47 7.76
N VAL A 17 11.48 -12.01 7.78
CA VAL A 17 11.72 -13.46 7.96
C VAL A 17 11.21 -13.94 9.31
N ALA A 18 11.41 -13.17 10.39
CA ALA A 18 10.88 -13.49 11.70
C ALA A 18 9.35 -13.57 11.74
N GLY A 19 8.67 -12.78 10.89
CA GLY A 19 7.21 -12.79 10.72
C GLY A 19 6.70 -13.78 9.67
N GLY A 20 7.57 -14.61 9.08
CA GLY A 20 7.20 -15.58 8.03
C GLY A 20 7.13 -14.98 6.61
N VAL A 21 7.52 -13.72 6.41
CA VAL A 21 7.58 -13.06 5.11
C VAL A 21 8.94 -13.34 4.47
N THR A 22 8.96 -14.15 3.42
CA THR A 22 10.19 -14.60 2.75
C THR A 22 10.57 -13.78 1.52
N SER A 23 9.69 -12.90 1.06
CA SER A 23 9.90 -12.01 -0.07
C SER A 23 9.20 -10.68 0.16
N PHE A 24 9.84 -9.56 -0.19
CA PHE A 24 9.25 -8.24 -0.08
C PHE A 24 9.48 -7.39 -1.33
N MET A 25 8.65 -6.39 -1.50
CA MET A 25 8.73 -5.39 -2.57
C MET A 25 8.78 -4.01 -1.93
N ASP A 26 9.89 -3.29 -2.10
CA ASP A 26 10.09 -2.01 -1.44
C ASP A 26 9.80 -0.83 -2.37
N MET A 27 9.23 0.22 -1.77
CA MET A 27 8.76 1.41 -2.46
C MET A 27 9.91 2.38 -2.80
N PRO A 28 9.72 3.26 -3.81
CA PRO A 28 10.78 4.17 -4.27
C PRO A 28 10.95 5.44 -3.44
N ASN A 29 10.07 5.71 -2.47
CA ASN A 29 10.07 6.94 -1.65
C ASN A 29 11.12 6.92 -0.53
N THR A 30 12.31 6.57 -0.88
CA THR A 30 13.52 6.60 -0.05
C THR A 30 14.29 7.92 -0.22
N ILE A 31 15.40 8.12 0.46
CA ILE A 31 16.30 9.27 0.28
C ILE A 31 17.67 8.75 -0.18
N PRO A 32 18.06 9.01 -1.45
CA PRO A 32 17.28 9.66 -2.51
C PRO A 32 16.08 8.81 -2.97
N ASN A 33 15.07 9.46 -3.57
CA ASN A 33 13.96 8.77 -4.21
C ASN A 33 14.46 7.94 -5.42
N THR A 34 13.96 6.73 -5.61
CA THR A 34 14.38 5.83 -6.71
C THR A 34 13.74 6.26 -8.03
N LEU A 35 14.23 7.35 -8.61
CA LEU A 35 13.69 8.00 -9.82
C LEU A 35 14.58 7.81 -11.07
N THR A 36 15.69 7.10 -10.97
CA THR A 36 16.58 6.76 -12.08
C THR A 36 16.96 5.29 -12.06
N GLN A 37 17.35 4.75 -13.23
CA GLN A 37 17.83 3.37 -13.32
C GLN A 37 19.05 3.14 -12.42
N GLN A 38 19.94 4.14 -12.28
CA GLN A 38 21.10 4.03 -11.39
C GLN A 38 20.68 3.92 -9.91
N LEU A 39 19.75 4.76 -9.45
CA LEU A 39 19.26 4.68 -8.07
C LEU A 39 18.52 3.37 -7.78
N LEU A 40 17.85 2.80 -8.80
CA LEU A 40 17.26 1.48 -8.70
C LEU A 40 18.36 0.40 -8.55
N GLN A 41 19.41 0.45 -9.35
CA GLN A 41 20.55 -0.45 -9.25
C GLN A 41 21.24 -0.34 -7.88
N ASP A 42 21.47 0.87 -7.39
CA ASP A 42 22.07 1.12 -6.07
C ASP A 42 21.27 0.43 -4.93
N LYS A 43 19.91 0.39 -5.04
CA LYS A 43 19.08 -0.35 -4.07
C LYS A 43 19.27 -1.86 -4.18
N TYR A 44 19.38 -2.40 -5.41
CA TYR A 44 19.68 -3.81 -5.62
C TYR A 44 21.03 -4.19 -5.05
N ASP A 45 22.05 -3.36 -5.23
CA ASP A 45 23.40 -3.59 -4.70
C ASP A 45 23.40 -3.61 -3.16
N ILE A 46 22.72 -2.67 -2.51
CA ILE A 46 22.53 -2.68 -1.05
C ILE A 46 21.81 -3.94 -0.58
N ALA A 47 20.75 -4.33 -1.28
CA ALA A 47 19.97 -5.50 -0.89
C ALA A 47 20.73 -6.81 -1.09
N ALA A 48 21.54 -6.92 -2.13
CA ALA A 48 22.41 -8.08 -2.38
C ALA A 48 23.36 -8.35 -1.22
N GLU A 49 23.84 -7.30 -0.55
CA GLU A 49 24.74 -7.43 0.60
C GLU A 49 24.01 -7.64 1.93
N LYS A 50 22.80 -7.07 2.10
CA LYS A 50 22.17 -6.89 3.42
C LYS A 50 20.88 -7.65 3.63
N SER A 51 20.17 -8.05 2.58
CA SER A 51 18.85 -8.64 2.74
C SER A 51 18.93 -10.12 3.14
N MET A 52 18.12 -10.49 4.14
CA MET A 52 17.90 -11.89 4.53
C MET A 52 16.70 -12.53 3.82
N ALA A 53 15.84 -11.72 3.19
CA ALA A 53 14.68 -12.17 2.42
C ALA A 53 14.89 -11.91 0.93
N ASN A 54 14.09 -12.54 0.07
CA ASN A 54 14.06 -12.19 -1.35
C ASN A 54 13.46 -10.80 -1.53
N TYR A 55 13.91 -10.08 -2.54
CA TYR A 55 13.51 -8.67 -2.71
C TYR A 55 13.28 -8.31 -4.17
N SER A 56 12.44 -7.33 -4.36
CA SER A 56 12.32 -6.54 -5.58
C SER A 56 11.99 -5.09 -5.21
N PHE A 57 12.14 -4.19 -6.17
CA PHE A 57 11.93 -2.76 -5.96
C PHE A 57 11.01 -2.18 -7.02
N TYR A 58 10.26 -1.14 -6.63
CA TYR A 58 9.52 -0.32 -7.58
C TYR A 58 10.40 0.79 -8.12
N MET A 59 10.31 1.03 -9.43
CA MET A 59 10.75 2.29 -10.03
C MET A 59 9.76 3.39 -9.70
N GLY A 60 10.22 4.55 -9.25
CA GLY A 60 9.38 5.68 -8.95
C GLY A 60 9.09 6.53 -10.18
N ALA A 61 7.86 7.07 -10.27
CA ALA A 61 7.50 8.09 -11.22
C ALA A 61 7.32 9.46 -10.56
N SER A 62 7.61 10.51 -11.29
CA SER A 62 7.35 11.91 -10.96
C SER A 62 6.94 12.67 -12.22
N ASN A 63 6.50 13.93 -12.10
CA ASN A 63 6.19 14.75 -13.29
C ASN A 63 7.41 14.90 -14.24
N ASP A 64 8.62 14.79 -13.70
CA ASP A 64 9.86 15.17 -14.42
C ASP A 64 10.69 13.97 -14.90
N ASN A 65 10.34 12.72 -14.53
CA ASN A 65 11.14 11.54 -14.87
C ASN A 65 10.41 10.50 -15.72
N ILE A 66 9.33 10.84 -16.38
CA ILE A 66 8.51 9.88 -17.17
C ILE A 66 9.37 9.11 -18.18
N GLU A 67 10.26 9.78 -18.91
CA GLU A 67 11.17 9.13 -19.85
C GLU A 67 12.07 8.08 -19.18
N GLU A 68 12.52 8.35 -17.98
CA GLU A 68 13.35 7.44 -17.21
C GLU A 68 12.53 6.26 -16.67
N ALA A 69 11.32 6.53 -16.18
CA ALA A 69 10.41 5.48 -15.72
C ALA A 69 10.02 4.52 -16.85
N LEU A 70 9.80 5.03 -18.07
CA LEU A 70 9.45 4.21 -19.25
C LEU A 70 10.60 3.33 -19.76
N LYS A 71 11.86 3.62 -19.42
CA LYS A 71 13.00 2.74 -19.74
C LYS A 71 13.06 1.50 -18.86
N THR A 72 12.25 1.40 -17.83
CA THR A 72 12.31 0.32 -16.84
C THR A 72 12.07 -1.04 -17.49
N ASN A 73 13.01 -1.97 -17.27
CA ASN A 73 12.85 -3.34 -17.73
C ASN A 73 11.86 -4.10 -16.81
N PRO A 74 10.75 -4.61 -17.33
CA PRO A 74 9.74 -5.31 -16.51
C PRO A 74 10.22 -6.61 -15.86
N LYS A 75 11.39 -7.11 -16.22
CA LYS A 75 12.01 -8.29 -15.60
C LYS A 75 12.82 -7.97 -14.34
N ASP A 76 13.18 -6.72 -14.17
CA ASP A 76 14.07 -6.27 -13.11
C ASP A 76 13.33 -5.51 -11.99
N VAL A 77 12.01 -5.37 -12.08
CA VAL A 77 11.20 -4.62 -11.10
C VAL A 77 9.88 -5.33 -10.83
N CYS A 78 9.28 -5.04 -9.68
CA CYS A 78 7.88 -5.42 -9.42
C CYS A 78 6.87 -4.49 -10.12
N GLY A 79 7.25 -3.26 -10.46
CA GLY A 79 6.39 -2.32 -11.18
C GLY A 79 6.90 -0.88 -11.13
N ILE A 80 6.09 0.03 -11.65
CA ILE A 80 6.30 1.48 -11.52
C ILE A 80 5.34 2.01 -10.47
N LYS A 81 5.87 2.70 -9.45
CA LYS A 81 5.08 3.32 -8.40
C LYS A 81 4.72 4.75 -8.75
N VAL A 82 3.44 5.08 -8.64
CA VAL A 82 2.88 6.41 -8.88
C VAL A 82 2.17 6.91 -7.63
N PHE A 83 2.49 8.10 -7.19
CA PHE A 83 1.72 8.82 -6.18
C PHE A 83 0.76 9.79 -6.89
N MET A 84 -0.53 9.46 -6.87
CA MET A 84 -1.61 10.30 -7.39
C MET A 84 -2.20 11.18 -6.28
N GLY A 85 -1.36 11.75 -5.43
CA GLY A 85 -1.65 12.55 -4.25
C GLY A 85 -0.75 12.16 -3.08
N SER A 86 -0.60 13.07 -2.10
CA SER A 86 0.12 12.83 -0.83
C SER A 86 1.45 12.09 -0.95
N SER A 87 2.39 12.69 -1.64
CA SER A 87 3.74 12.13 -1.80
C SER A 87 4.73 12.75 -0.81
N THR A 88 5.74 11.97 -0.43
CA THR A 88 6.95 12.46 0.20
C THR A 88 8.00 12.82 -0.87
N GLY A 89 8.56 14.02 -0.79
CA GLY A 89 9.53 14.50 -1.77
C GLY A 89 8.90 14.87 -3.13
N ASN A 90 9.67 14.74 -4.21
CA ASN A 90 9.26 15.14 -5.57
C ASN A 90 8.67 13.96 -6.37
N MET A 91 7.79 13.16 -5.75
CA MET A 91 7.22 11.97 -6.42
C MET A 91 5.73 12.10 -6.77
N LEU A 92 5.13 13.27 -6.56
CA LEU A 92 3.75 13.50 -6.96
C LEU A 92 3.63 13.55 -8.48
N VAL A 93 2.72 12.77 -9.05
CA VAL A 93 2.35 12.84 -10.47
C VAL A 93 0.95 13.45 -10.57
N ASN A 94 0.88 14.76 -10.69
CA ASN A 94 -0.35 15.53 -10.82
C ASN A 94 -0.51 16.22 -12.18
N ASN A 95 0.49 16.14 -13.05
CA ASN A 95 0.40 16.59 -14.41
C ASN A 95 -0.38 15.57 -15.25
N ASN A 96 -1.54 15.98 -15.79
CA ASN A 96 -2.42 15.09 -16.54
C ASN A 96 -1.76 14.49 -17.79
N GLN A 97 -0.89 15.21 -18.47
CA GLN A 97 -0.19 14.70 -19.66
C GLN A 97 0.83 13.64 -19.27
N ALA A 98 1.63 13.89 -18.23
CA ALA A 98 2.59 12.93 -17.69
C ALA A 98 1.89 11.65 -17.22
N LEU A 99 0.77 11.80 -16.51
CA LEU A 99 -0.02 10.67 -15.99
C LEU A 99 -0.62 9.84 -17.14
N GLN A 100 -1.26 10.49 -18.13
CA GLN A 100 -1.84 9.79 -19.30
C GLN A 100 -0.75 9.05 -20.08
N ARG A 101 0.39 9.69 -20.32
CA ARG A 101 1.49 9.08 -21.02
C ARG A 101 2.03 7.85 -20.29
N LEU A 102 2.20 7.96 -18.97
CA LEU A 102 2.65 6.84 -18.16
C LEU A 102 1.68 5.67 -18.24
N PHE A 103 0.37 5.90 -18.09
CA PHE A 103 -0.65 4.85 -18.21
C PHE A 103 -0.71 4.24 -19.60
N GLN A 104 -0.46 5.01 -20.65
CA GLN A 104 -0.47 4.54 -22.03
C GLN A 104 0.76 3.70 -22.39
N GLU A 105 1.95 4.06 -21.89
CA GLU A 105 3.23 3.56 -22.38
C GLU A 105 3.99 2.68 -21.36
N ALA A 106 3.51 2.56 -20.11
CA ALA A 106 4.21 1.80 -19.08
C ALA A 106 4.52 0.36 -19.52
N PRO A 107 5.78 -0.10 -19.42
CA PRO A 107 6.18 -1.44 -19.87
C PRO A 107 5.77 -2.56 -18.89
N CYS A 108 5.32 -2.20 -17.70
CA CYS A 108 4.98 -3.12 -16.61
C CYS A 108 3.81 -2.58 -15.77
N LEU A 109 3.45 -3.32 -14.73
CA LEU A 109 2.40 -2.96 -13.78
C LEU A 109 2.66 -1.56 -13.18
N ILE A 110 1.62 -0.74 -13.14
CA ILE A 110 1.59 0.51 -12.38
C ILE A 110 0.94 0.25 -11.03
N ALA A 111 1.64 0.59 -9.95
CA ALA A 111 1.10 0.57 -8.58
C ALA A 111 0.84 2.01 -8.10
N THR A 112 -0.38 2.29 -7.63
CA THR A 112 -0.78 3.66 -7.28
C THR A 112 -1.13 3.83 -5.81
N HIS A 113 -0.62 4.90 -5.20
CA HIS A 113 -1.20 5.49 -4.00
C HIS A 113 -2.25 6.51 -4.42
N CYS A 114 -3.47 6.37 -3.91
CA CYS A 114 -4.62 7.14 -4.35
C CYS A 114 -5.24 7.93 -3.21
N GLU A 115 -4.91 9.22 -3.13
CA GLU A 115 -5.55 10.20 -2.23
C GLU A 115 -5.52 11.59 -2.89
N ASP A 116 -6.64 12.26 -2.98
CA ASP A 116 -6.74 13.59 -3.61
C ASP A 116 -6.12 14.67 -2.70
N GLU A 117 -5.03 15.28 -3.19
CA GLU A 117 -4.25 16.27 -2.45
C GLU A 117 -5.05 17.54 -2.11
N ASP A 118 -5.93 17.98 -3.01
CA ASP A 118 -6.72 19.20 -2.76
C ASP A 118 -7.76 19.00 -1.67
N ILE A 119 -8.38 17.81 -1.61
CA ILE A 119 -9.32 17.46 -0.54
C ILE A 119 -8.56 17.38 0.79
N ILE A 120 -7.41 16.69 0.82
CA ILE A 120 -6.61 16.55 2.03
C ILE A 120 -6.13 17.91 2.53
N ARG A 121 -5.62 18.76 1.65
CA ARG A 121 -5.12 20.09 2.01
C ARG A 121 -6.22 20.95 2.61
N LYS A 122 -7.41 21.00 2.00
CA LYS A 122 -8.56 21.75 2.53
C LYS A 122 -8.99 21.23 3.90
N ASN A 123 -9.05 19.92 4.06
CA ASN A 123 -9.39 19.32 5.35
C ASN A 123 -8.31 19.61 6.40
N MET A 124 -7.05 19.53 6.03
CA MET A 124 -5.91 19.82 6.91
C MET A 124 -5.97 21.27 7.41
N GLU A 125 -6.20 22.23 6.52
CA GLU A 125 -6.36 23.66 6.85
C GLU A 125 -7.51 23.86 7.83
N LEU A 126 -8.68 23.28 7.54
CA LEU A 126 -9.87 23.35 8.40
C LEU A 126 -9.61 22.84 9.82
N PHE A 127 -8.99 21.66 9.93
CA PHE A 127 -8.73 21.05 11.24
C PHE A 127 -7.58 21.74 11.99
N LYS A 128 -6.60 22.29 11.28
CA LYS A 128 -5.53 23.08 11.87
C LYS A 128 -6.07 24.40 12.44
N GLU A 129 -6.98 25.05 11.72
CA GLU A 129 -7.67 26.26 12.22
C GLU A 129 -8.51 25.95 13.48
N LYS A 130 -9.21 24.81 13.47
CA LYS A 130 -10.11 24.41 14.57
C LYS A 130 -9.38 24.00 15.84
N TYR A 131 -8.27 23.28 15.75
CA TYR A 131 -7.64 22.62 16.89
C TYR A 131 -6.22 23.11 17.18
N GLY A 132 -5.57 23.84 16.27
CA GLY A 132 -4.15 24.22 16.42
C GLY A 132 -3.26 22.99 16.60
N ASP A 133 -2.27 23.11 17.47
CA ASP A 133 -1.32 22.02 17.77
C ASP A 133 -1.88 20.93 18.68
N GLU A 134 -3.08 21.16 19.27
CA GLU A 134 -3.76 20.21 20.16
C GLU A 134 -4.73 19.26 19.40
N ALA A 135 -4.61 19.20 18.08
CA ALA A 135 -5.46 18.34 17.26
C ALA A 135 -5.34 16.87 17.68
N PRO A 136 -6.47 16.21 18.01
CA PRO A 136 -6.45 14.80 18.35
C PRO A 136 -6.24 13.93 17.11
N THR A 137 -5.58 12.79 17.25
CA THR A 137 -5.33 11.89 16.12
C THR A 137 -6.62 11.33 15.50
N SER A 138 -7.72 11.30 16.24
CA SER A 138 -9.03 10.85 15.76
C SER A 138 -9.61 11.68 14.60
N ILE A 139 -9.05 12.86 14.30
CA ILE A 139 -9.43 13.62 13.08
C ILE A 139 -8.78 13.05 11.81
N HIS A 140 -7.83 12.12 11.91
CA HIS A 140 -7.06 11.63 10.77
C HIS A 140 -7.93 11.09 9.63
N PRO A 141 -8.96 10.25 9.87
CA PRO A 141 -9.88 9.79 8.82
C PRO A 141 -10.78 10.89 8.24
N LEU A 142 -10.95 12.01 8.94
CA LEU A 142 -11.66 13.17 8.42
C LEU A 142 -10.77 14.04 7.52
N VAL A 143 -9.49 14.15 7.86
CA VAL A 143 -8.48 14.81 7.03
C VAL A 143 -8.24 14.00 5.76
N ARG A 144 -7.97 12.71 5.89
CA ARG A 144 -7.74 11.75 4.80
C ARG A 144 -9.00 10.92 4.57
N SER A 145 -10.00 11.58 4.01
CA SER A 145 -11.36 11.06 3.90
C SER A 145 -11.51 9.96 2.84
N ALA A 146 -12.57 9.17 2.98
CA ALA A 146 -12.95 8.18 1.96
C ALA A 146 -13.20 8.82 0.58
N GLU A 147 -13.65 10.08 0.55
CA GLU A 147 -13.84 10.83 -0.69
C GLU A 147 -12.51 11.12 -1.39
N ALA A 148 -11.46 11.48 -0.63
CA ALA A 148 -10.13 11.71 -1.18
C ALA A 148 -9.55 10.45 -1.83
N CYS A 149 -9.73 9.28 -1.18
CA CYS A 149 -9.32 7.99 -1.74
C CYS A 149 -10.10 7.65 -3.01
N TYR A 150 -11.43 7.65 -2.93
CA TYR A 150 -12.30 7.23 -4.04
C TYR A 150 -12.14 8.10 -5.29
N LYS A 151 -12.01 9.42 -5.14
CA LYS A 151 -11.82 10.33 -6.29
C LYS A 151 -10.59 9.96 -7.10
N THR A 152 -9.50 9.64 -6.45
CA THR A 152 -8.23 9.35 -7.12
C THR A 152 -8.15 7.89 -7.59
N SER A 153 -8.66 6.94 -6.81
CA SER A 153 -8.70 5.53 -7.23
C SER A 153 -9.64 5.31 -8.41
N SER A 154 -10.79 5.99 -8.48
CA SER A 154 -11.67 5.94 -9.65
C SER A 154 -11.00 6.53 -10.89
N GLN A 155 -10.30 7.66 -10.76
CA GLN A 155 -9.53 8.24 -11.86
C GLN A 155 -8.44 7.28 -12.38
N ALA A 156 -7.72 6.61 -11.47
CA ALA A 156 -6.71 5.61 -11.85
C ALA A 156 -7.33 4.43 -12.59
N ALA A 157 -8.47 3.91 -12.11
CA ALA A 157 -9.21 2.83 -12.75
C ALA A 157 -9.74 3.23 -14.14
N GLU A 158 -10.24 4.45 -14.31
CA GLU A 158 -10.66 4.98 -15.61
C GLU A 158 -9.50 5.07 -16.62
N LEU A 159 -8.34 5.58 -16.17
CA LEU A 159 -7.14 5.64 -17.01
C LEU A 159 -6.66 4.25 -17.41
N ALA A 160 -6.62 3.30 -16.46
CA ALA A 160 -6.22 1.93 -16.73
C ALA A 160 -7.18 1.25 -17.73
N THR A 161 -8.48 1.47 -17.59
CA THR A 161 -9.50 0.96 -18.51
C THR A 161 -9.32 1.55 -19.90
N LYS A 162 -9.11 2.86 -19.98
CA LYS A 162 -8.93 3.59 -21.25
C LYS A 162 -7.73 3.09 -22.06
N TYR A 163 -6.60 2.84 -21.39
CA TYR A 163 -5.34 2.48 -22.05
C TYR A 163 -5.00 0.98 -21.99
N GLY A 164 -5.81 0.17 -21.28
CA GLY A 164 -5.54 -1.27 -21.10
C GLY A 164 -4.36 -1.56 -20.18
N THR A 165 -3.99 -0.60 -19.32
CA THR A 165 -2.85 -0.65 -18.41
C THR A 165 -3.06 -1.69 -17.33
N GLN A 166 -2.02 -2.41 -16.93
CA GLN A 166 -2.04 -3.24 -15.75
C GLN A 166 -1.86 -2.36 -14.51
N LEU A 167 -2.94 -2.20 -13.74
CA LEU A 167 -3.00 -1.33 -12.57
C LEU A 167 -3.15 -2.14 -11.30
N HIS A 168 -2.42 -1.77 -10.26
CA HIS A 168 -2.60 -2.26 -8.89
C HIS A 168 -2.81 -1.06 -7.96
N ILE A 169 -4.00 -0.96 -7.34
CA ILE A 169 -4.28 0.09 -6.35
C ILE A 169 -3.86 -0.42 -4.99
N LEU A 170 -2.94 0.31 -4.36
CA LEU A 170 -2.33 -0.05 -3.09
C LEU A 170 -3.24 0.32 -1.91
N HIS A 171 -3.12 -0.43 -0.81
CA HIS A 171 -3.62 -0.13 0.53
C HIS A 171 -5.05 0.46 0.57
N LEU A 172 -6.02 -0.20 -0.10
CA LEU A 172 -7.44 0.17 0.00
C LEU A 172 -7.86 0.27 1.46
N SER A 173 -8.56 1.35 1.79
CA SER A 173 -8.96 1.65 3.16
C SER A 173 -10.44 1.99 3.30
N THR A 174 -11.25 1.90 2.22
CA THR A 174 -12.67 2.30 2.23
C THR A 174 -13.57 1.28 1.54
N ALA A 175 -14.78 1.12 2.06
CA ALA A 175 -15.85 0.36 1.43
C ALA A 175 -16.24 0.94 0.05
N LYS A 176 -16.17 2.26 -0.09
CA LYS A 176 -16.56 2.99 -1.30
C LYS A 176 -15.75 2.59 -2.53
N GLU A 177 -14.48 2.23 -2.35
CA GLU A 177 -13.57 1.87 -3.44
C GLU A 177 -13.79 0.44 -3.97
N ILE A 178 -14.38 -0.47 -3.18
CA ILE A 178 -14.50 -1.90 -3.51
C ILE A 178 -15.19 -2.13 -4.85
N GLY A 179 -16.21 -1.32 -5.18
CA GLY A 179 -16.94 -1.40 -6.43
C GLY A 179 -16.13 -1.11 -7.70
N LEU A 180 -14.88 -0.65 -7.58
CA LEU A 180 -13.97 -0.45 -8.70
C LEU A 180 -13.32 -1.76 -9.18
N PHE A 181 -13.40 -2.84 -8.39
CA PHE A 181 -12.68 -4.09 -8.62
C PHE A 181 -13.64 -5.24 -8.91
N ARG A 182 -13.22 -6.12 -9.79
CA ARG A 182 -13.99 -7.31 -10.21
C ARG A 182 -13.59 -8.52 -9.39
N ASN A 183 -14.57 -9.39 -9.10
CA ASN A 183 -14.34 -10.71 -8.49
C ASN A 183 -14.93 -11.87 -9.34
N ASP A 184 -15.47 -11.56 -10.52
CA ASP A 184 -16.14 -12.49 -11.43
C ASP A 184 -15.19 -13.10 -12.49
N ILE A 185 -13.90 -12.74 -12.45
CA ILE A 185 -12.86 -13.28 -13.33
C ILE A 185 -11.62 -13.69 -12.52
N PRO A 186 -10.84 -14.69 -12.99
CA PRO A 186 -9.61 -15.09 -12.33
C PRO A 186 -8.59 -13.95 -12.26
N LEU A 187 -7.78 -13.90 -11.18
CA LEU A 187 -6.76 -12.86 -10.98
C LEU A 187 -5.83 -12.67 -12.17
N LYS A 188 -5.38 -13.76 -12.80
CA LYS A 188 -4.50 -13.71 -13.98
C LYS A 188 -5.07 -12.94 -15.18
N ASP A 189 -6.40 -12.80 -15.23
CA ASP A 189 -7.13 -12.12 -16.31
C ASP A 189 -7.55 -10.70 -15.92
N LYS A 190 -7.39 -10.30 -14.65
CA LYS A 190 -7.65 -8.95 -14.16
C LYS A 190 -6.61 -7.95 -14.69
N LYS A 191 -7.06 -6.82 -15.19
CA LYS A 191 -6.22 -5.67 -15.53
C LYS A 191 -6.07 -4.69 -14.38
N ILE A 192 -7.10 -4.60 -13.56
CA ILE A 192 -7.16 -3.72 -12.39
C ILE A 192 -7.30 -4.60 -11.16
N THR A 193 -6.35 -4.50 -10.26
CA THR A 193 -6.24 -5.28 -9.02
C THR A 193 -6.07 -4.37 -7.82
N ALA A 194 -6.31 -4.89 -6.62
CA ALA A 194 -6.19 -4.13 -5.39
C ALA A 194 -5.52 -4.91 -4.26
N GLU A 195 -4.88 -4.18 -3.38
CA GLU A 195 -4.49 -4.69 -2.07
C GLU A 195 -5.09 -3.86 -0.94
N THR A 196 -5.26 -4.48 0.21
CA THR A 196 -5.46 -3.79 1.48
C THR A 196 -4.34 -4.14 2.44
N CYS A 197 -4.25 -3.45 3.59
CA CYS A 197 -3.23 -3.74 4.58
C CYS A 197 -3.85 -4.29 5.86
N LEU A 198 -3.06 -5.09 6.58
CA LEU A 198 -3.51 -5.77 7.80
C LEU A 198 -4.14 -4.81 8.82
N HIS A 199 -3.58 -3.62 9.00
CA HIS A 199 -4.08 -2.64 9.96
C HIS A 199 -5.49 -2.12 9.65
N TYR A 200 -5.93 -2.09 8.37
CA TYR A 200 -7.31 -1.75 8.00
C TYR A 200 -8.31 -2.87 8.27
N LEU A 201 -7.84 -4.10 8.46
CA LEU A 201 -8.67 -5.24 8.81
C LEU A 201 -8.75 -5.44 10.34
N LEU A 202 -7.76 -4.94 11.10
CA LEU A 202 -7.69 -5.06 12.55
C LEU A 202 -8.31 -3.89 13.30
N PHE A 203 -8.13 -2.66 12.80
CA PHE A 203 -8.47 -1.43 13.50
C PHE A 203 -9.54 -0.61 12.77
N ASP A 204 -10.22 0.23 13.52
CA ASP A 204 -11.14 1.26 13.01
C ASP A 204 -10.93 2.60 13.71
N GLU A 205 -11.72 3.61 13.35
CA GLU A 205 -11.54 4.99 13.82
C GLU A 205 -11.61 5.16 15.35
N ARG A 206 -12.25 4.22 16.07
CA ARG A 206 -12.34 4.23 17.54
C ARG A 206 -11.00 3.95 18.19
N ASP A 207 -10.13 3.20 17.52
CA ASP A 207 -8.81 2.83 18.03
C ASP A 207 -7.83 4.02 18.10
N TYR A 208 -8.12 5.14 17.42
CA TYR A 208 -7.29 6.35 17.53
C TYR A 208 -7.28 6.91 18.95
N GLU A 209 -8.35 6.73 19.72
CA GLU A 209 -8.42 7.22 21.10
C GLU A 209 -7.33 6.57 21.97
N MET A 210 -7.11 5.26 21.81
CA MET A 210 -6.13 4.51 22.59
C MET A 210 -4.73 4.53 21.98
N LYS A 211 -4.64 4.46 20.64
CA LYS A 211 -3.37 4.26 19.93
C LYS A 211 -2.73 5.56 19.46
N GLY A 212 -3.48 6.65 19.39
CA GLY A 212 -2.97 7.94 18.95
C GLY A 212 -2.24 7.86 17.60
N ASN A 213 -1.13 8.58 17.47
CA ASN A 213 -0.33 8.60 16.25
C ASN A 213 0.33 7.27 15.89
N PHE A 214 0.37 6.27 16.79
CA PHE A 214 0.85 4.93 16.43
C PHE A 214 -0.05 4.25 15.41
N LEU A 215 -1.32 4.65 15.32
CA LEU A 215 -2.26 4.21 14.27
C LEU A 215 -2.31 5.14 13.05
N LYS A 216 -1.61 6.28 13.09
CA LYS A 216 -1.58 7.24 11.99
C LYS A 216 -0.81 6.67 10.80
N CYS A 217 -1.53 6.34 9.71
CA CYS A 217 -1.02 5.86 8.41
C CYS A 217 -1.74 6.56 7.25
N ASN A 218 -1.22 6.46 6.05
CA ASN A 218 -1.79 7.07 4.85
C ASN A 218 -1.99 6.00 3.77
N PRO A 219 -3.26 5.75 3.39
CA PRO A 219 -4.54 6.34 3.85
C PRO A 219 -4.84 6.09 5.33
N ALA A 220 -5.73 6.90 5.90
CA ALA A 220 -6.16 6.73 7.28
C ALA A 220 -6.95 5.44 7.50
N VAL A 221 -6.83 4.83 8.68
CA VAL A 221 -7.80 3.83 9.17
C VAL A 221 -9.14 4.54 9.34
N LYS A 222 -10.24 3.93 8.89
CA LYS A 222 -11.55 4.57 8.80
C LYS A 222 -12.59 3.86 9.68
N THR A 223 -13.84 3.83 9.26
CA THR A 223 -14.96 3.36 10.07
C THR A 223 -14.97 1.83 10.26
N GLU A 224 -15.73 1.34 11.24
CA GLU A 224 -16.00 -0.08 11.41
C GLU A 224 -16.67 -0.69 10.17
N ASN A 225 -17.53 0.08 9.49
CA ASN A 225 -18.15 -0.36 8.25
C ASN A 225 -17.11 -0.56 7.14
N ASP A 226 -16.13 0.34 7.02
CA ASP A 226 -15.03 0.19 6.07
C ASP A 226 -14.21 -1.07 6.38
N LYS A 227 -13.84 -1.28 7.65
CA LYS A 227 -13.14 -2.48 8.10
C LYS A 227 -13.90 -3.77 7.72
N SER A 228 -15.17 -3.84 8.07
CA SER A 228 -16.00 -5.02 7.81
C SER A 228 -16.15 -5.27 6.31
N ALA A 229 -16.33 -4.22 5.52
CA ALA A 229 -16.42 -4.31 4.06
C ALA A 229 -15.12 -4.79 3.41
N LEU A 230 -13.96 -4.32 3.91
CA LEU A 230 -12.64 -4.75 3.42
C LEU A 230 -12.37 -6.24 3.74
N ILE A 231 -12.73 -6.72 4.94
CA ILE A 231 -12.64 -8.15 5.29
C ILE A 231 -13.49 -8.98 4.31
N GLN A 232 -14.73 -8.56 4.07
CA GLN A 232 -15.61 -9.25 3.12
C GLN A 232 -15.06 -9.21 1.69
N ALA A 233 -14.50 -8.08 1.24
CA ALA A 233 -13.90 -7.93 -0.09
C ALA A 233 -12.64 -8.80 -0.27
N CYS A 234 -11.88 -9.06 0.79
CA CYS A 234 -10.81 -10.06 0.78
C CYS A 234 -11.38 -11.48 0.64
N ALA A 235 -12.43 -11.80 1.38
CA ALA A 235 -13.05 -13.13 1.36
C ALA A 235 -13.65 -13.46 -0.01
N ASP A 236 -14.30 -12.52 -0.66
CA ASP A 236 -15.03 -12.73 -1.93
C ASP A 236 -14.18 -12.42 -3.19
N GLY A 237 -12.95 -11.96 -3.04
CA GLY A 237 -11.99 -11.77 -4.13
C GLY A 237 -12.08 -10.45 -4.88
N HIS A 238 -12.73 -9.41 -4.35
CA HIS A 238 -12.59 -8.05 -4.86
C HIS A 238 -11.21 -7.48 -4.57
N ILE A 239 -10.66 -7.80 -3.38
CA ILE A 239 -9.29 -7.49 -2.99
C ILE A 239 -8.43 -8.72 -3.24
N ASP A 240 -7.32 -8.54 -3.94
CA ASP A 240 -6.48 -9.61 -4.45
C ASP A 240 -5.31 -9.95 -3.54
N ILE A 241 -4.78 -8.97 -2.79
CA ILE A 241 -3.57 -9.11 -1.97
C ILE A 241 -3.79 -8.48 -0.60
N LEU A 242 -3.23 -9.12 0.43
CA LEU A 242 -3.06 -8.53 1.75
C LEU A 242 -1.59 -8.11 1.92
N ALA A 243 -1.37 -6.82 2.14
CA ALA A 243 -0.04 -6.21 2.20
C ALA A 243 0.28 -5.65 3.60
N THR A 244 1.48 -5.10 3.74
CA THR A 244 1.96 -4.54 5.00
C THR A 244 1.86 -3.03 5.09
N ASP A 245 2.17 -2.33 4.01
CA ASP A 245 2.50 -0.90 4.04
C ASP A 245 3.46 -0.55 5.20
N HIS A 246 4.50 -1.41 5.36
CA HIS A 246 5.47 -1.29 6.45
C HIS A 246 6.30 -0.02 6.29
N ALA A 247 6.07 0.93 7.17
CA ALA A 247 6.73 2.23 7.19
C ALA A 247 7.10 2.61 8.62
N PRO A 248 8.21 2.08 9.17
CA PRO A 248 8.60 2.29 10.56
C PRO A 248 8.99 3.74 10.84
N HIS A 249 8.69 4.17 12.07
CA HIS A 249 9.11 5.46 12.64
C HIS A 249 9.54 5.26 14.08
N THR A 250 10.43 6.12 14.57
CA THR A 250 10.88 6.00 15.96
C THR A 250 9.74 6.35 16.93
N PHE A 251 9.88 5.89 18.17
CA PHE A 251 8.92 6.19 19.23
C PHE A 251 8.79 7.71 19.43
N GLU A 252 9.91 8.43 19.42
CA GLU A 252 9.96 9.88 19.57
C GLU A 252 9.25 10.60 18.41
N GLU A 253 9.40 10.11 17.18
CA GLU A 253 8.71 10.67 16.01
C GLU A 253 7.20 10.51 16.14
N LYS A 254 6.74 9.34 16.57
CA LYS A 254 5.30 9.04 16.73
C LYS A 254 4.65 9.76 17.93
N ASN A 255 5.41 10.17 18.92
CA ASN A 255 4.90 10.92 20.09
C ASN A 255 4.83 12.45 19.90
N LYS A 256 5.11 12.95 18.72
CA LYS A 256 4.94 14.38 18.40
C LYS A 256 3.44 14.73 18.29
N PRO A 257 3.09 16.06 18.37
CA PRO A 257 1.73 16.50 18.06
C PRO A 257 1.25 16.00 16.69
N TYR A 258 -0.06 15.83 16.53
CA TYR A 258 -0.66 15.19 15.35
C TYR A 258 -0.11 15.71 14.01
N PHE A 259 -0.03 17.04 13.81
CA PHE A 259 0.44 17.61 12.55
C PHE A 259 1.94 17.42 12.29
N SER A 260 2.72 17.14 13.33
CA SER A 260 4.17 16.93 13.24
C SER A 260 4.58 15.46 13.29
N ALA A 261 3.69 14.58 13.77
CA ALA A 261 3.95 13.14 13.81
C ALA A 261 3.86 12.55 12.39
N PRO A 262 4.85 11.74 11.97
CA PRO A 262 4.80 11.10 10.66
C PRO A 262 3.73 10.01 10.60
N SER A 263 3.22 9.74 9.38
CA SER A 263 2.34 8.61 9.09
C SER A 263 3.15 7.38 8.69
N GLY A 264 2.72 6.22 9.16
CA GLY A 264 3.36 4.91 8.92
C GLY A 264 3.41 4.08 10.20
N GLY A 265 3.46 2.78 10.05
CA GLY A 265 3.51 1.82 11.15
C GLY A 265 4.35 0.59 10.83
N THR A 266 4.74 -0.14 11.87
CA THR A 266 5.47 -1.40 11.76
C THR A 266 4.49 -2.56 11.62
N SER A 267 4.58 -3.34 10.56
CA SER A 267 3.61 -4.40 10.27
C SER A 267 4.23 -5.68 9.69
N ILE A 268 5.41 -5.62 9.07
CA ILE A 268 5.96 -6.75 8.31
C ILE A 268 6.18 -8.01 9.16
N GLN A 269 6.57 -7.86 10.42
CA GLN A 269 6.75 -8.98 11.34
C GLN A 269 5.43 -9.57 11.82
N HIS A 270 4.32 -8.83 11.72
CA HIS A 270 3.02 -9.20 12.29
C HIS A 270 1.98 -9.59 11.24
N LEU A 271 2.30 -9.47 9.95
CA LEU A 271 1.35 -9.68 8.84
C LEU A 271 0.71 -11.06 8.89
N LEU A 272 1.52 -12.12 8.88
CA LEU A 272 1.02 -13.49 8.86
C LEU A 272 0.24 -13.83 10.14
N LEU A 273 0.79 -13.46 11.30
CA LEU A 273 0.14 -13.74 12.59
C LEU A 273 -1.21 -13.02 12.72
N GLY A 274 -1.27 -11.75 12.35
CA GLY A 274 -2.53 -10.98 12.39
C GLY A 274 -3.56 -11.48 11.38
N ALA A 275 -3.14 -11.91 10.19
CA ALA A 275 -4.04 -12.51 9.21
C ALA A 275 -4.60 -13.87 9.67
N LEU A 276 -3.77 -14.70 10.31
CA LEU A 276 -4.22 -15.97 10.90
C LEU A 276 -5.18 -15.76 12.07
N GLU A 277 -4.92 -14.79 12.94
CA GLU A 277 -5.81 -14.41 14.04
C GLU A 277 -7.19 -13.99 13.50
N LEU A 278 -7.23 -13.15 12.46
CA LEU A 278 -8.48 -12.79 11.80
C LEU A 278 -9.21 -14.01 11.23
N ALA A 279 -8.50 -14.95 10.59
CA ALA A 279 -9.11 -16.15 10.03
C ALA A 279 -9.72 -17.04 11.13
N ILE A 280 -9.03 -17.24 12.25
CA ILE A 280 -9.50 -18.05 13.36
C ILE A 280 -10.71 -17.40 14.05
N SER A 281 -10.64 -16.09 14.30
CA SER A 281 -11.72 -15.34 14.94
C SER A 281 -12.99 -15.31 14.09
N ASN A 282 -12.86 -15.19 12.76
CA ASN A 282 -14.00 -15.21 11.85
C ASN A 282 -14.65 -16.60 11.73
N GLN A 283 -13.89 -17.67 11.84
CA GLN A 283 -14.47 -19.05 11.86
C GLN A 283 -15.37 -19.30 13.08
N GLN A 284 -15.12 -18.62 14.18
CA GLN A 284 -15.92 -18.75 15.42
C GLN A 284 -17.21 -17.91 15.37
N SER A 285 -17.27 -16.87 14.55
CA SER A 285 -18.47 -16.05 14.35
C SER A 285 -19.25 -16.55 13.13
N ALA A 286 -20.25 -17.40 13.32
CA ALA A 286 -21.08 -18.05 12.30
C ALA A 286 -21.95 -17.08 11.44
N ILE A 287 -21.48 -15.89 11.09
CA ILE A 287 -22.27 -14.79 10.54
C ILE A 287 -22.17 -14.66 9.00
N SER A 288 -21.19 -15.29 8.33
CA SER A 288 -21.09 -15.16 6.85
C SER A 288 -20.88 -16.49 6.12
N ASN A 289 -21.55 -16.64 4.98
CA ASN A 289 -21.42 -17.80 4.07
C ASN A 289 -20.07 -17.84 3.33
N GLN A 290 -19.25 -16.78 3.40
CA GLN A 290 -17.88 -16.71 2.90
C GLN A 290 -16.98 -16.19 4.04
N SER A 291 -16.28 -17.10 4.68
CA SER A 291 -15.37 -16.76 5.78
C SER A 291 -14.00 -16.36 5.25
N PHE A 292 -13.38 -15.38 5.90
CA PHE A 292 -11.96 -15.12 5.77
C PHE A 292 -11.20 -16.29 6.40
N SER A 293 -10.90 -17.32 5.59
CA SER A 293 -10.34 -18.60 6.04
C SER A 293 -8.81 -18.62 5.98
N ILE A 294 -8.19 -19.67 6.57
CA ILE A 294 -6.73 -19.88 6.47
C ILE A 294 -6.30 -20.06 5.01
N GLU A 295 -7.10 -20.76 4.19
CA GLU A 295 -6.85 -20.91 2.75
C GLU A 295 -6.85 -19.55 2.05
N LYS A 296 -7.79 -18.66 2.44
CA LYS A 296 -7.83 -17.29 1.92
C LYS A 296 -6.60 -16.49 2.36
N VAL A 297 -6.10 -16.66 3.57
CA VAL A 297 -4.83 -16.05 4.00
C VAL A 297 -3.67 -16.51 3.11
N VAL A 298 -3.57 -17.80 2.81
CA VAL A 298 -2.53 -18.33 1.91
C VAL A 298 -2.70 -17.77 0.49
N GLU A 299 -3.91 -17.68 0.00
CA GLU A 299 -4.21 -17.07 -1.31
C GLU A 299 -3.72 -15.63 -1.37
N LEU A 300 -4.14 -14.79 -0.42
CA LEU A 300 -3.83 -13.34 -0.37
C LEU A 300 -2.36 -13.02 -0.12
N LEU A 301 -1.64 -13.86 0.64
CA LEU A 301 -0.25 -13.60 1.04
C LEU A 301 0.79 -14.32 0.17
N SER A 302 0.41 -15.39 -0.55
CA SER A 302 1.36 -16.23 -1.28
C SER A 302 0.99 -16.43 -2.74
N HIS A 303 -0.19 -16.99 -3.03
CA HIS A 303 -0.59 -17.34 -4.39
C HIS A 303 -0.78 -16.10 -5.26
N ASN A 304 -1.60 -15.16 -4.79
CA ASN A 304 -1.96 -13.97 -5.56
C ASN A 304 -0.78 -13.04 -5.82
N PRO A 305 0.11 -12.73 -4.83
CA PRO A 305 1.34 -12.00 -5.13
C PRO A 305 2.20 -12.68 -6.20
N ALA A 306 2.36 -14.01 -6.13
CA ALA A 306 3.15 -14.74 -7.12
C ALA A 306 2.53 -14.68 -8.52
N ILE A 307 1.20 -14.74 -8.64
CA ILE A 307 0.48 -14.62 -9.91
C ILE A 307 0.59 -13.19 -10.46
N LEU A 308 0.24 -12.19 -9.65
CA LEU A 308 0.20 -10.78 -10.09
C LEU A 308 1.57 -10.27 -10.54
N TYR A 309 2.58 -10.52 -9.72
CA TYR A 309 3.95 -10.06 -9.99
C TYR A 309 4.78 -11.04 -10.81
N LYS A 310 4.17 -12.15 -11.28
CA LYS A 310 4.82 -13.17 -12.12
C LYS A 310 6.11 -13.73 -11.49
N ILE A 311 6.05 -13.98 -10.19
CA ILE A 311 7.23 -14.46 -9.44
C ILE A 311 7.41 -15.95 -9.70
N ASP A 312 8.53 -16.31 -10.35
CA ASP A 312 8.84 -17.70 -10.64
C ASP A 312 9.29 -18.45 -9.38
N LYS A 313 8.88 -19.72 -9.27
CA LYS A 313 9.27 -20.66 -8.21
C LYS A 313 8.96 -20.19 -6.77
N ARG A 314 7.95 -19.37 -6.60
CA ARG A 314 7.46 -18.85 -5.31
C ARG A 314 5.93 -18.90 -5.23
N GLY A 315 5.40 -18.76 -4.02
CA GLY A 315 3.97 -18.64 -3.75
C GLY A 315 3.19 -19.96 -3.76
N PHE A 316 3.76 -21.04 -4.27
CA PHE A 316 3.13 -22.37 -4.34
C PHE A 316 4.08 -23.45 -3.86
N ILE A 317 3.54 -24.45 -3.15
CA ILE A 317 4.25 -25.70 -2.88
C ILE A 317 4.10 -26.58 -4.12
N ARG A 318 5.22 -26.96 -4.73
CA ARG A 318 5.29 -27.85 -5.90
C ARG A 318 6.31 -28.98 -5.62
N GLU A 319 6.06 -30.13 -6.27
CA GLU A 319 7.01 -31.23 -6.30
C GLU A 319 8.30 -30.87 -7.04
#